data_2134251fec808012ab9ad9e80b624450
#
_entry.id   2134251fec808012ab9ad9e80b624450
#
_cell.length_a   1.000
_cell.length_b   1.000
_cell.length_c   1.000
_cell.angle_alpha   90.00
_cell.angle_beta   90.00
_cell.angle_gamma   90.00
#
_symmetry.space_group_name_H-M   'P 1'
#
loop_
_entity.id
_entity.type
_entity.pdbx_description
1 polymer ?
#
loop_
_entity_poly.entity_id
_entity_poly.type
_entity_poly.pdbx_seq_one_letter_code
_entity_poly.pdbx_strand_id
1 'polypeptide(L)'
;MKIILVMALTLFAIPCNADMLRTASRYDRMHERSISFLDINPRRTSWCGAFLAFIAKRSSRQPPANPNMAVSWKNFGKPVFARSARRGDVVVIRSGRRFHVSLFDHFDQRRQYVYLFGGNQSNRVQLSRYRASSVIAVRR
;
A
#
# COMPACT_ATOMS: atom_id res chain seq x y z
N MET A 1 -29.98 -46.87 -2.26
CA MET A 1 -29.40 -45.89 -1.34
C MET A 1 -28.57 -44.93 -2.18
N LYS A 2 -29.06 -43.70 -2.42
CA LYS A 2 -28.32 -42.67 -3.24
C LYS A 2 -27.46 -41.81 -2.31
N ILE A 3 -26.16 -41.90 -2.44
CA ILE A 3 -25.20 -41.06 -1.72
C ILE A 3 -25.17 -39.72 -2.44
N ILE A 4 -25.66 -38.65 -1.75
CA ILE A 4 -25.55 -37.29 -2.25
C ILE A 4 -24.19 -36.75 -1.75
N LEU A 5 -23.24 -36.60 -2.68
CA LEU A 5 -21.95 -36.01 -2.44
C LEU A 5 -22.13 -34.45 -2.38
N VAL A 6 -22.17 -33.88 -1.19
CA VAL A 6 -22.18 -32.43 -1.01
C VAL A 6 -20.75 -31.92 -1.18
N MET A 7 -20.44 -31.33 -2.34
CA MET A 7 -19.20 -30.58 -2.54
C MET A 7 -19.28 -29.27 -1.77
N ALA A 8 -18.56 -29.19 -0.67
CA ALA A 8 -18.37 -27.92 0.04
C ALA A 8 -17.46 -27.00 -0.80
N LEU A 9 -18.06 -25.96 -1.38
CA LEU A 9 -17.33 -24.91 -2.08
C LEU A 9 -16.65 -24.01 -1.03
N THR A 10 -15.37 -24.25 -0.74
CA THR A 10 -14.59 -23.35 0.12
C THR A 10 -14.28 -22.07 -0.66
N LEU A 11 -15.03 -21.01 -0.37
CA LEU A 11 -14.69 -19.65 -0.80
C LEU A 11 -13.40 -19.23 -0.08
N PHE A 12 -12.28 -19.27 -0.79
CA PHE A 12 -11.05 -18.60 -0.34
C PHE A 12 -11.27 -17.09 -0.41
N ALA A 13 -11.52 -16.47 0.74
CA ALA A 13 -11.52 -15.01 0.86
C ALA A 13 -10.12 -14.49 0.52
N ILE A 14 -9.98 -13.78 -0.60
CA ILE A 14 -8.73 -13.10 -0.97
C ILE A 14 -8.47 -12.04 0.10
N PRO A 15 -7.28 -12.01 0.75
CA PRO A 15 -7.00 -11.03 1.77
C PRO A 15 -7.10 -9.61 1.19
N CYS A 16 -7.81 -8.73 1.88
CA CYS A 16 -8.20 -7.39 1.44
C CYS A 16 -6.99 -6.50 1.02
N ASN A 17 -5.80 -6.75 1.60
CA ASN A 17 -4.59 -6.02 1.28
C ASN A 17 -3.97 -6.43 -0.07
N ALA A 18 -4.09 -7.70 -0.46
CA ALA A 18 -3.68 -8.15 -1.78
C ALA A 18 -4.50 -7.45 -2.88
N ASP A 19 -5.75 -7.08 -2.59
CA ASP A 19 -6.59 -6.31 -3.50
C ASP A 19 -6.10 -4.89 -3.69
N MET A 20 -5.58 -4.23 -2.63
CA MET A 20 -4.99 -2.89 -2.75
C MET A 20 -3.77 -2.90 -3.67
N LEU A 21 -2.86 -3.85 -3.53
CA LEU A 21 -1.67 -3.95 -4.39
C LEU A 21 -2.07 -4.25 -5.85
N ARG A 22 -2.99 -5.17 -6.07
CA ARG A 22 -3.51 -5.47 -7.41
C ARG A 22 -4.20 -4.26 -8.04
N THR A 23 -4.96 -3.50 -7.27
CA THR A 23 -5.60 -2.28 -7.75
C THR A 23 -4.55 -1.22 -8.09
N ALA A 24 -3.54 -1.03 -7.23
CA ALA A 24 -2.46 -0.07 -7.43
C ALA A 24 -1.60 -0.42 -8.66
N SER A 25 -1.34 -1.69 -8.91
CA SER A 25 -0.49 -2.14 -10.03
C SER A 25 -1.06 -1.77 -11.42
N ARG A 26 -2.37 -1.50 -11.51
CA ARG A 26 -2.99 -1.00 -12.75
C ARG A 26 -2.49 0.40 -13.14
N TYR A 27 -1.89 1.12 -12.21
CA TYR A 27 -1.36 2.47 -12.39
C TYR A 27 0.18 2.48 -12.50
N ASP A 28 0.81 1.30 -12.64
CA ASP A 28 2.27 1.21 -12.74
C ASP A 28 2.80 2.14 -13.84
N ARG A 29 3.94 2.79 -13.54
CA ARG A 29 4.61 3.78 -14.39
C ARG A 29 3.85 5.09 -14.63
N MET A 30 2.66 5.26 -14.05
CA MET A 30 1.91 6.52 -14.20
C MET A 30 2.71 7.69 -13.60
N HIS A 31 2.92 8.72 -14.42
CA HIS A 31 3.67 9.92 -14.03
C HIS A 31 2.76 10.93 -13.30
N GLU A 32 3.34 11.76 -12.44
CA GLU A 32 2.60 12.80 -11.68
C GLU A 32 1.81 13.78 -12.55
N ARG A 33 2.16 13.92 -13.83
CA ARG A 33 1.39 14.73 -14.80
C ARG A 33 0.01 14.16 -15.10
N SER A 34 -0.23 12.89 -14.79
CA SER A 34 -1.46 12.16 -15.10
C SER A 34 -2.34 11.89 -13.86
N ILE A 35 -2.06 12.54 -12.72
CA ILE A 35 -2.77 12.30 -11.45
C ILE A 35 -3.87 13.32 -11.15
N SER A 36 -4.38 14.04 -12.14
CA SER A 36 -5.45 15.05 -11.94
C SER A 36 -6.69 14.49 -11.23
N PHE A 37 -6.95 13.19 -11.37
CA PHE A 37 -8.05 12.51 -10.69
C PHE A 37 -7.89 12.41 -9.16
N LEU A 38 -6.71 12.71 -8.60
CA LEU A 38 -6.49 12.78 -7.16
C LEU A 38 -6.91 14.12 -6.55
N ASP A 39 -7.25 15.10 -7.38
CA ASP A 39 -7.67 16.45 -6.97
C ASP A 39 -6.68 17.13 -6.02
N ILE A 40 -5.39 17.00 -6.31
CA ILE A 40 -4.30 17.63 -5.58
C ILE A 40 -3.32 18.31 -6.53
N ASN A 41 -2.60 19.30 -6.00
CA ASN A 41 -1.49 19.92 -6.73
C ASN A 41 -0.17 19.25 -6.32
N PRO A 42 0.46 18.43 -7.18
CA PRO A 42 1.67 17.68 -6.83
C PRO A 42 2.88 18.58 -6.54
N ARG A 43 2.88 19.82 -7.01
CA ARG A 43 3.94 20.79 -6.71
C ARG A 43 3.89 21.31 -5.28
N ARG A 44 2.72 21.23 -4.63
CA ARG A 44 2.49 21.75 -3.27
C ARG A 44 2.29 20.64 -2.25
N THR A 45 1.80 19.49 -2.69
CA THR A 45 1.40 18.38 -1.81
C THR A 45 2.04 17.10 -2.29
N SER A 46 2.75 16.42 -1.39
CA SER A 46 3.20 15.05 -1.64
C SER A 46 1.98 14.15 -1.89
N TRP A 47 1.98 13.39 -2.98
CA TRP A 47 0.80 12.66 -3.42
C TRP A 47 0.81 11.16 -3.12
N CYS A 48 1.80 10.66 -2.36
CA CYS A 48 1.85 9.25 -1.96
C CYS A 48 0.63 8.83 -1.15
N GLY A 49 0.24 9.64 -0.15
CA GLY A 49 -0.94 9.38 0.67
C GLY A 49 -2.26 9.53 -0.10
N ALA A 50 -2.38 10.56 -0.96
CA ALA A 50 -3.56 10.77 -1.80
C ALA A 50 -3.77 9.60 -2.78
N PHE A 51 -2.70 9.12 -3.42
CA PHE A 51 -2.76 7.95 -4.28
C PHE A 51 -3.22 6.71 -3.49
N LEU A 52 -2.63 6.46 -2.34
CA LEU A 52 -2.99 5.30 -1.53
C LEU A 52 -4.44 5.38 -1.02
N ALA A 53 -4.96 6.59 -0.72
CA ALA A 53 -6.36 6.80 -0.36
C ALA A 53 -7.31 6.45 -1.51
N PHE A 54 -6.95 6.85 -2.71
CA PHE A 54 -7.69 6.48 -3.92
C PHE A 54 -7.72 4.95 -4.10
N ILE A 55 -6.57 4.28 -3.94
CA ILE A 55 -6.48 2.82 -4.03
C ILE A 55 -7.30 2.14 -2.93
N ALA A 56 -7.20 2.61 -1.68
CA ALA A 56 -7.95 2.05 -0.55
C ALA A 56 -9.46 2.09 -0.80
N LYS A 57 -9.99 3.25 -1.21
CA LYS A 57 -11.42 3.41 -1.54
C LYS A 57 -11.86 2.46 -2.65
N ARG A 58 -11.06 2.27 -3.69
CA ARG A 58 -11.33 1.32 -4.78
C ARG A 58 -11.22 -0.15 -4.36
N SER A 59 -10.60 -0.40 -3.24
CA SER A 59 -10.48 -1.74 -2.61
C SER A 59 -11.43 -1.91 -1.42
N SER A 60 -12.47 -1.06 -1.32
CA SER A 60 -13.45 -1.07 -0.22
C SER A 60 -12.81 -0.94 1.17
N ARG A 61 -11.71 -0.17 1.26
CA ARG A 61 -11.00 0.11 2.50
C ARG A 61 -11.13 1.60 2.86
N GLN A 62 -11.31 1.87 4.15
CA GLN A 62 -11.41 3.24 4.66
C GLN A 62 -10.01 3.83 4.89
N PRO A 63 -9.63 4.92 4.19
CA PRO A 63 -8.40 5.65 4.49
C PRO A 63 -8.44 6.30 5.89
N PRO A 64 -7.28 6.67 6.47
CA PRO A 64 -7.25 7.45 7.70
C PRO A 64 -7.82 8.87 7.50
N ALA A 65 -8.09 9.60 8.60
CA ALA A 65 -8.74 10.91 8.58
C ALA A 65 -8.01 11.96 7.72
N ASN A 66 -6.68 11.98 7.72
CA ASN A 66 -5.88 12.91 6.91
C ASN A 66 -5.01 12.13 5.91
N PRO A 67 -5.61 11.52 4.87
CA PRO A 67 -4.91 10.55 4.03
C PRO A 67 -3.78 11.15 3.18
N ASN A 68 -3.81 12.45 2.90
CA ASN A 68 -2.72 13.12 2.17
C ASN A 68 -1.43 13.23 3.00
N MET A 69 -1.51 13.10 4.31
CA MET A 69 -0.36 13.04 5.21
C MET A 69 0.11 11.59 5.35
N ALA A 70 1.29 11.27 4.84
CA ALA A 70 1.82 9.91 4.90
C ALA A 70 1.86 9.33 6.32
N VAL A 71 2.18 10.15 7.34
CA VAL A 71 2.26 9.71 8.73
C VAL A 71 0.90 9.29 9.29
N SER A 72 -0.22 9.82 8.80
CA SER A 72 -1.56 9.45 9.27
C SER A 72 -1.92 7.99 8.99
N TRP A 73 -1.24 7.37 8.02
CA TRP A 73 -1.42 5.97 7.66
C TRP A 73 -0.94 4.99 8.75
N LYS A 74 -0.25 5.48 9.77
CA LYS A 74 -0.01 4.71 11.00
C LYS A 74 -1.31 4.30 11.72
N ASN A 75 -2.41 4.97 11.43
CA ASN A 75 -3.73 4.69 11.98
C ASN A 75 -4.63 3.84 11.06
N PHE A 76 -4.11 3.42 9.89
CA PHE A 76 -4.84 2.55 8.98
C PHE A 76 -4.95 1.13 9.54
N GLY A 77 -6.12 0.49 9.39
CA GLY A 77 -6.32 -0.93 9.73
C GLY A 77 -5.74 -1.35 11.08
N LYS A 78 -5.09 -2.52 11.13
CA LYS A 78 -4.49 -3.09 12.35
C LYS A 78 -2.96 -3.06 12.27
N PRO A 79 -2.25 -2.91 13.41
CA PRO A 79 -0.78 -2.97 13.42
C PRO A 79 -0.27 -4.37 13.10
N VAL A 80 0.84 -4.42 12.39
CA VAL A 80 1.57 -5.65 12.04
C VAL A 80 3.03 -5.44 12.37
N PHE A 81 3.70 -6.46 12.93
CA PHE A 81 5.15 -6.42 13.09
C PHE A 81 5.82 -6.39 11.72
N ALA A 82 6.86 -5.57 11.55
CA ALA A 82 7.55 -5.43 10.28
C ALA A 82 8.06 -6.79 9.73
N ARG A 83 8.56 -7.67 10.62
CA ARG A 83 9.00 -9.02 10.24
C ARG A 83 7.89 -9.92 9.67
N SER A 84 6.63 -9.60 9.97
CA SER A 84 5.43 -10.33 9.55
C SER A 84 4.68 -9.64 8.41
N ALA A 85 5.29 -8.63 7.79
CA ALA A 85 4.70 -7.93 6.65
C ALA A 85 4.38 -8.90 5.50
N ARG A 86 3.23 -8.68 4.89
CA ARG A 86 2.74 -9.45 3.73
C ARG A 86 2.49 -8.52 2.56
N ARG A 87 2.59 -9.05 1.36
CA ARG A 87 2.31 -8.32 0.14
C ARG A 87 0.97 -7.58 0.23
N GLY A 88 0.99 -6.28 -0.07
CA GLY A 88 -0.17 -5.41 0.02
C GLY A 88 -0.42 -4.76 1.38
N ASP A 89 0.35 -5.07 2.42
CA ASP A 89 0.30 -4.32 3.67
C ASP A 89 0.72 -2.86 3.43
N VAL A 90 0.10 -1.94 4.14
CA VAL A 90 0.49 -0.53 4.12
C VAL A 90 1.75 -0.34 4.96
N VAL A 91 2.75 0.31 4.40
CA VAL A 91 4.03 0.59 5.07
C VAL A 91 4.25 2.09 5.11
N VAL A 92 4.51 2.61 6.30
CA VAL A 92 4.97 3.98 6.50
C VAL A 92 6.46 3.95 6.79
N ILE A 93 7.23 4.72 6.03
CA ILE A 93 8.67 4.91 6.25
C ILE A 93 8.96 6.35 6.62
N ARG A 94 10.10 6.55 7.29
CA ARG A 94 10.64 7.85 7.63
C ARG A 94 12.03 8.02 7.00
N SER A 95 12.22 9.14 6.31
CA SER A 95 13.51 9.57 5.78
C SER A 95 13.81 10.97 6.28
N GLY A 96 14.68 11.10 7.28
CA GLY A 96 14.92 12.35 7.96
C GLY A 96 13.66 12.90 8.62
N ARG A 97 13.21 14.08 8.17
CA ARG A 97 11.96 14.73 8.66
C ARG A 97 10.73 14.39 7.82
N ARG A 98 10.90 13.64 6.73
CA ARG A 98 9.82 13.31 5.80
C ARG A 98 9.28 11.92 6.05
N PHE A 99 7.99 11.75 5.78
CA PHE A 99 7.32 10.46 5.80
C PHE A 99 6.89 10.11 4.38
N HIS A 100 6.85 8.81 4.10
CA HIS A 100 6.32 8.26 2.86
C HIS A 100 5.47 7.05 3.19
N VAL A 101 4.43 6.80 2.39
CA VAL A 101 3.54 5.65 2.54
C VAL A 101 3.37 4.94 1.21
N SER A 102 3.41 3.63 1.26
CA SER A 102 3.28 2.74 0.10
C SER A 102 2.81 1.35 0.52
N LEU A 103 2.68 0.45 -0.43
CA LEU A 103 2.31 -0.95 -0.21
C LEU A 103 3.54 -1.84 -0.18
N PHE A 104 3.60 -2.75 0.77
CA PHE A 104 4.66 -3.74 0.89
C PHE A 104 4.63 -4.72 -0.28
N ASP A 105 5.79 -4.94 -0.90
CA ASP A 105 5.98 -6.00 -1.89
C ASP A 105 6.82 -7.13 -1.31
N HIS A 106 8.08 -6.86 -0.98
CA HIS A 106 8.98 -7.85 -0.37
C HIS A 106 10.16 -7.19 0.35
N PHE A 107 10.89 -7.98 1.14
CA PHE A 107 12.24 -7.66 1.59
C PHE A 107 13.27 -8.30 0.66
N ASP A 108 14.47 -7.73 0.58
CA ASP A 108 15.62 -8.44 0.02
C ASP A 108 16.02 -9.64 0.91
N GLN A 109 16.89 -10.53 0.39
CA GLN A 109 17.29 -11.74 1.10
C GLN A 109 17.90 -11.48 2.48
N ARG A 110 18.65 -10.39 2.63
CA ARG A 110 19.30 -10.01 3.89
C ARG A 110 18.42 -9.11 4.76
N ARG A 111 17.22 -8.78 4.33
CA ARG A 111 16.30 -7.85 5.00
C ARG A 111 16.90 -6.48 5.32
N GLN A 112 17.87 -6.06 4.55
CA GLN A 112 18.47 -4.72 4.64
C GLN A 112 17.62 -3.68 3.91
N TYR A 113 16.89 -4.13 2.88
CA TYR A 113 16.04 -3.31 2.05
C TYR A 113 14.62 -3.86 2.00
N VAL A 114 13.67 -2.93 1.87
CA VAL A 114 12.26 -3.20 1.60
C VAL A 114 11.90 -2.62 0.25
N TYR A 115 11.13 -3.38 -0.51
CA TYR A 115 10.57 -2.95 -1.80
C TYR A 115 9.12 -2.60 -1.59
N LEU A 116 8.77 -1.35 -1.92
CA LEU A 116 7.45 -0.78 -1.74
C LEU A 116 6.88 -0.30 -3.08
N PHE A 117 5.61 -0.58 -3.31
CA PHE A 117 4.89 -0.14 -4.50
C PHE A 117 3.94 1.01 -4.13
N GLY A 118 4.07 2.15 -4.79
CA GLY A 118 3.23 3.31 -4.48
C GLY A 118 3.45 4.50 -5.36
N GLY A 119 2.69 5.55 -5.08
CA GLY A 119 2.76 6.83 -5.77
C GLY A 119 3.85 7.75 -5.22
N ASN A 120 4.21 8.75 -6.01
CA ASN A 120 5.25 9.74 -5.69
C ASN A 120 6.63 9.13 -5.40
N GLN A 121 6.94 8.06 -6.08
CA GLN A 121 8.25 7.42 -6.06
C GLN A 121 8.98 7.80 -7.35
N SER A 122 9.91 8.76 -7.26
CA SER A 122 10.52 9.44 -8.43
C SER A 122 9.45 10.05 -9.37
N ASN A 123 8.45 10.71 -8.79
CA ASN A 123 7.33 11.34 -9.49
C ASN A 123 6.46 10.34 -10.31
N ARG A 124 6.45 9.08 -9.91
CA ARG A 124 5.71 8.00 -10.57
C ARG A 124 5.03 7.09 -9.58
N VAL A 125 4.10 6.29 -10.08
CA VAL A 125 3.66 5.06 -9.45
C VAL A 125 4.62 3.96 -9.87
N GLN A 126 5.31 3.34 -8.93
CA GLN A 126 6.28 2.28 -9.23
C GLN A 126 6.70 1.49 -7.99
N LEU A 127 7.42 0.41 -8.20
CA LEU A 127 8.16 -0.29 -7.17
C LEU A 127 9.48 0.44 -6.90
N SER A 128 9.78 0.71 -5.64
CA SER A 128 11.03 1.37 -5.24
C SER A 128 11.64 0.72 -4.00
N ARG A 129 12.95 0.81 -3.88
CA ARG A 129 13.75 0.22 -2.81
C ARG A 129 14.05 1.27 -1.73
N TYR A 130 13.85 0.88 -0.47
CA TYR A 130 14.16 1.70 0.72
C TYR A 130 14.95 0.89 1.73
N ARG A 131 15.66 1.54 2.66
CA ARG A 131 16.28 0.83 3.79
C ARG A 131 15.19 0.24 4.69
N ALA A 132 15.31 -1.02 5.08
CA ALA A 132 14.35 -1.66 5.97
C ALA A 132 14.29 -0.97 7.34
N SER A 133 15.41 -0.38 7.80
CA SER A 133 15.48 0.42 9.04
C SER A 133 14.66 1.70 9.01
N SER A 134 14.21 2.17 7.83
CA SER A 134 13.33 3.34 7.71
C SER A 134 11.85 3.03 7.99
N VAL A 135 11.47 1.75 8.05
CA VAL A 135 10.09 1.32 8.32
C VAL A 135 9.72 1.67 9.76
N ILE A 136 8.67 2.47 9.93
CA ILE A 136 8.17 2.88 11.25
C ILE A 136 6.80 2.31 11.58
N ALA A 137 6.05 1.86 10.58
CA ALA A 137 4.76 1.19 10.79
C ALA A 137 4.44 0.27 9.60
N VAL A 138 3.82 -0.86 9.92
CA VAL A 138 3.18 -1.76 8.95
C VAL A 138 1.73 -1.94 9.41
N ARG A 139 0.78 -1.83 8.48
CA ARG A 139 -0.66 -1.84 8.76
C ARG A 139 -1.39 -2.77 7.78
N ARG A 140 -2.40 -3.50 8.30
CA ARG A 140 -3.22 -4.43 7.51
C ARG A 140 -4.69 -4.17 7.68
#